data_1b5f9d0cc7439760af99d266af9fbe3a
#
_entry.id   1b5f9d0cc7439760af99d266af9fbe3a
#
_cell.length_a   1.000
_cell.length_b   1.000
_cell.length_c   1.000
_cell.angle_alpha   90.00
_cell.angle_beta   90.00
_cell.angle_gamma   90.00
#
_symmetry.space_group_name_H-M   'P 1'
#
loop_
_entity.id
_entity.type
_entity.pdbx_description
1 polymer ?
#
loop_
_entity_poly.entity_id
_entity_poly.type
_entity_poly.pdbx_seq_one_letter_code
_entity_poly.pdbx_strand_id
1 'polypeptide(L)'
;MAKTNSLEIAGTIELAQFWPNGKSDADTTKLMLTVAPGSVRVKLAEQTQFQNTSAYEDAGIPGKKDTVTGQTKIELVIKNGTITVRLQRIDAPELHYRPDAKGSDGKLKGTGLIKDYRQHQAETAVVKLVAFLQTFGSSQLPCKFVSELKTSEGPGAAIDKYGRFVGDIILPDGTNLNLWLLEQGLAVIALYDSMLPYEIDESIAAWQAGRKSREGIARLYNDRFNKFDPTLEFRAVGSAVRDEGDRKFLHPKFYRRQTTWWAFTQADAFKGDFADWLTQKAEKCWYLPEFRELGSKATKYRLYEREFDGDGIGWQPEDFIFAESASSIQRLGVGGKLVKVSDW
;
A
#
# COMPACT_ATOMS: atom_id res chain seq x y z
N MET A 1 14.56 -18.29 -14.13
CA MET A 1 13.66 -17.23 -13.68
C MET A 1 12.56 -17.06 -14.73
N ALA A 2 11.33 -16.80 -14.31
CA ALA A 2 10.27 -16.46 -15.25
C ALA A 2 10.64 -15.12 -15.91
N LYS A 3 10.33 -14.97 -17.20
CA LYS A 3 10.51 -13.71 -17.91
C LYS A 3 9.47 -12.69 -17.39
N THR A 4 9.90 -11.46 -17.17
CA THR A 4 9.09 -10.36 -16.65
C THR A 4 9.25 -9.10 -17.46
N ASN A 5 8.26 -8.24 -17.42
CA ASN A 5 8.39 -6.86 -17.87
C ASN A 5 8.83 -6.01 -16.69
N SER A 6 9.85 -5.18 -16.86
CA SER A 6 10.37 -4.31 -15.80
C SER A 6 10.06 -2.85 -16.13
N LEU A 7 9.41 -2.14 -15.24
CA LEU A 7 9.19 -0.69 -15.30
C LEU A 7 10.20 0.01 -14.40
N GLU A 8 10.92 0.99 -14.93
CA GLU A 8 11.85 1.82 -14.17
C GLU A 8 11.50 3.30 -14.35
N ILE A 9 11.43 4.03 -13.24
CA ILE A 9 11.21 5.48 -13.24
C ILE A 9 12.31 6.13 -12.40
N ALA A 10 13.13 6.97 -13.04
CA ALA A 10 14.12 7.77 -12.34
C ALA A 10 13.49 9.03 -11.78
N GLY A 11 13.79 9.33 -10.53
CA GLY A 11 13.22 10.49 -9.87
C GLY A 11 13.95 10.89 -8.60
N THR A 12 13.35 11.84 -7.90
CA THR A 12 13.88 12.43 -6.68
C THR A 12 12.80 12.45 -5.61
N ILE A 13 13.14 11.97 -4.42
CA ILE A 13 12.32 12.16 -3.22
C ILE A 13 12.72 13.48 -2.59
N GLU A 14 11.75 14.38 -2.41
CA GLU A 14 11.95 15.63 -1.68
C GLU A 14 11.51 15.46 -0.22
N LEU A 15 12.47 15.29 0.66
CA LEU A 15 12.24 14.97 2.07
C LEU A 15 11.40 16.05 2.79
N ALA A 16 11.59 17.33 2.43
CA ALA A 16 10.85 18.42 3.07
C ALA A 16 9.35 18.43 2.74
N GLN A 17 8.94 17.84 1.62
CA GLN A 17 7.53 17.91 1.18
C GLN A 17 6.68 16.74 1.66
N PHE A 18 7.29 15.61 1.99
CA PHE A 18 6.53 14.37 2.16
C PHE A 18 6.48 13.85 3.58
N TRP A 19 7.56 13.30 4.07
CA TRP A 19 7.56 12.64 5.37
C TRP A 19 7.67 13.61 6.55
N PRO A 20 8.46 14.68 6.52
CA PRO A 20 8.59 15.59 7.66
C PRO A 20 7.30 16.29 8.05
N ASN A 21 6.39 16.47 7.11
CA ASN A 21 5.09 17.11 7.39
C ASN A 21 4.04 16.13 7.94
N GLY A 22 4.41 14.86 8.15
CA GLY A 22 3.53 13.84 8.71
C GLY A 22 2.26 13.61 7.90
N LYS A 23 2.31 13.78 6.58
CA LYS A 23 1.15 13.67 5.69
C LYS A 23 1.06 12.35 4.94
N SER A 24 2.09 11.52 5.02
CA SER A 24 2.13 10.22 4.38
C SER A 24 2.52 9.15 5.37
N ASP A 25 1.88 8.01 5.30
CA ASP A 25 2.31 6.79 5.95
C ASP A 25 3.66 6.36 5.37
N ALA A 26 4.43 5.56 6.11
CA ALA A 26 5.77 5.16 5.68
C ALA A 26 5.79 4.29 4.40
N ASP A 27 4.64 3.83 3.92
CA ASP A 27 4.49 3.03 2.70
C ASP A 27 4.03 3.83 1.46
N THR A 28 3.82 5.13 1.60
CA THR A 28 3.36 5.97 0.50
C THR A 28 4.20 7.25 0.40
N THR A 29 4.72 7.54 -0.78
CA THR A 29 5.48 8.77 -1.02
C THR A 29 5.21 9.33 -2.41
N LYS A 30 5.82 10.48 -2.71
CA LYS A 30 5.85 11.04 -4.06
C LYS A 30 7.27 11.05 -4.60
N LEU A 31 7.37 10.83 -5.89
CA LEU A 31 8.61 10.89 -6.62
C LEU A 31 8.49 11.97 -7.69
N MET A 32 9.35 12.96 -7.65
CA MET A 32 9.49 13.95 -8.74
C MET A 32 10.34 13.33 -9.84
N LEU A 33 9.84 13.35 -11.06
CA LEU A 33 10.55 12.83 -12.22
C LEU A 33 11.73 13.74 -12.57
N THR A 34 12.90 13.16 -12.79
CA THR A 34 14.14 13.94 -13.00
C THR A 34 14.22 14.61 -14.35
N VAL A 35 13.54 14.08 -15.36
CA VAL A 35 13.54 14.65 -16.73
C VAL A 35 12.23 14.28 -17.42
N ALA A 36 11.59 15.23 -18.06
CA ALA A 36 10.57 14.95 -19.08
C ALA A 36 11.26 14.68 -20.44
N PRO A 37 10.64 14.13 -21.39
CA PRO A 37 10.19 12.76 -21.56
C PRO A 37 11.38 11.79 -21.59
N GLY A 38 11.25 10.63 -21.00
CA GLY A 38 12.30 9.60 -20.96
C GLY A 38 12.68 9.13 -19.54
N SER A 39 12.07 9.74 -18.50
CA SER A 39 12.23 9.28 -17.13
C SER A 39 11.47 7.98 -16.84
N VAL A 40 10.51 7.60 -17.68
CA VAL A 40 9.74 6.35 -17.57
C VAL A 40 10.24 5.39 -18.64
N ARG A 41 10.79 4.28 -18.21
CA ARG A 41 11.40 3.28 -19.10
C ARG A 41 10.82 1.90 -18.82
N VAL A 42 10.65 1.11 -19.84
CA VAL A 42 10.22 -0.28 -19.75
C VAL A 42 11.23 -1.19 -20.44
N LYS A 43 11.45 -2.35 -19.85
CA LYS A 43 12.16 -3.47 -20.47
C LYS A 43 11.19 -4.64 -20.55
N LEU A 44 10.73 -4.95 -21.74
CA LEU A 44 9.88 -6.12 -21.96
C LEU A 44 10.71 -7.41 -21.85
N ALA A 45 10.06 -8.50 -21.54
CA ALA A 45 10.68 -9.79 -21.24
C ALA A 45 11.67 -10.30 -22.30
N GLU A 46 11.45 -9.93 -23.57
CA GLU A 46 12.31 -10.32 -24.69
C GLU A 46 13.42 -9.29 -24.98
N GLN A 47 13.45 -8.18 -24.26
CA GLN A 47 14.42 -7.11 -24.46
C GLN A 47 15.58 -7.21 -23.48
N THR A 48 16.75 -6.79 -23.92
CA THR A 48 17.95 -6.72 -23.09
C THR A 48 18.19 -5.34 -22.47
N GLN A 49 17.52 -4.30 -23.01
CA GLN A 49 17.70 -2.91 -22.58
C GLN A 49 16.36 -2.25 -22.30
N PHE A 50 16.39 -1.28 -21.41
CA PHE A 50 15.25 -0.40 -21.14
C PHE A 50 15.03 0.57 -22.32
N GLN A 51 13.76 0.75 -22.68
CA GLN A 51 13.32 1.72 -23.68
C GLN A 51 12.37 2.72 -23.05
N ASN A 52 12.34 3.95 -23.56
CA ASN A 52 11.37 4.94 -23.13
C ASN A 52 9.95 4.49 -23.48
N THR A 53 9.01 4.77 -22.62
CA THR A 53 7.59 4.51 -22.86
C THR A 53 6.76 5.76 -22.63
N SER A 54 5.77 5.97 -23.50
CA SER A 54 4.74 7.00 -23.37
C SER A 54 3.43 6.45 -22.79
N ALA A 55 3.43 5.22 -22.30
CA ALA A 55 2.22 4.55 -21.83
C ALA A 55 1.49 5.33 -20.72
N TYR A 56 2.21 6.13 -19.95
CA TYR A 56 1.66 6.91 -18.86
C TYR A 56 1.47 8.41 -19.17
N GLU A 57 1.85 8.84 -20.40
CA GLU A 57 1.61 10.22 -20.83
C GLU A 57 0.11 10.45 -21.00
N ASP A 58 -0.41 11.48 -20.32
CA ASP A 58 -1.83 11.80 -20.30
C ASP A 58 -2.76 10.64 -19.87
N ALA A 59 -2.19 9.58 -19.31
CA ALA A 59 -2.93 8.45 -18.78
C ALA A 59 -3.33 8.68 -17.32
N GLY A 60 -4.47 8.14 -16.96
CA GLY A 60 -4.97 8.23 -15.60
C GLY A 60 -6.06 7.21 -15.31
N ILE A 61 -6.54 7.23 -14.09
CA ILE A 61 -7.70 6.45 -13.67
C ILE A 61 -8.98 7.24 -13.89
N PRO A 62 -10.12 6.57 -14.19
CA PRO A 62 -11.40 7.24 -14.28
C PRO A 62 -11.77 7.90 -12.95
N GLY A 63 -11.86 9.22 -12.95
CA GLY A 63 -12.31 10.01 -11.81
C GLY A 63 -13.85 10.08 -11.75
N LYS A 64 -14.35 10.99 -10.92
CA LYS A 64 -15.79 11.21 -10.82
C LYS A 64 -16.35 11.86 -12.09
N LYS A 65 -17.57 11.45 -12.43
CA LYS A 65 -18.34 12.10 -13.49
C LYS A 65 -18.62 13.56 -13.12
N ASP A 66 -18.31 14.47 -14.03
CA ASP A 66 -18.70 15.86 -13.87
C ASP A 66 -20.23 15.96 -13.90
N THR A 67 -20.82 16.58 -12.89
CA THR A 67 -22.27 16.65 -12.73
C THR A 67 -22.94 17.58 -13.72
N VAL A 68 -22.20 18.50 -14.32
CA VAL A 68 -22.73 19.49 -15.28
C VAL A 68 -22.58 18.99 -16.72
N THR A 69 -21.40 18.50 -17.07
CA THR A 69 -21.10 18.07 -18.44
C THR A 69 -21.38 16.59 -18.68
N GLY A 70 -21.55 15.80 -17.62
CA GLY A 70 -21.69 14.35 -17.70
C GLY A 70 -20.40 13.61 -18.11
N GLN A 71 -19.30 14.33 -18.31
CA GLN A 71 -18.03 13.73 -18.71
C GLN A 71 -17.27 13.15 -17.51
N THR A 72 -16.66 11.99 -17.71
CA THR A 72 -15.76 11.42 -16.71
C THR A 72 -14.40 12.11 -16.81
N LYS A 73 -13.94 12.74 -15.73
CA LYS A 73 -12.60 13.30 -15.64
C LYS A 73 -11.60 12.16 -15.47
N ILE A 74 -10.41 12.30 -16.06
CA ILE A 74 -9.27 11.43 -15.81
C ILE A 74 -8.42 12.06 -14.70
N GLU A 75 -8.10 11.25 -13.69
CA GLU A 75 -7.12 11.61 -12.67
C GLU A 75 -5.76 11.07 -13.14
N LEU A 76 -4.91 11.97 -13.64
CA LEU A 76 -3.62 11.60 -14.22
C LEU A 76 -2.72 10.90 -13.19
N VAL A 77 -2.05 9.82 -13.62
CA VAL A 77 -1.09 9.09 -12.78
C VAL A 77 0.27 9.81 -12.69
N ILE A 78 0.62 10.61 -13.70
CA ILE A 78 1.72 11.58 -13.65
C ILE A 78 1.11 12.96 -13.63
N LYS A 79 1.33 13.69 -12.54
CA LYS A 79 0.75 15.03 -12.35
C LYS A 79 1.85 16.03 -12.04
N ASN A 80 2.00 17.05 -12.90
CA ASN A 80 3.05 18.09 -12.76
C ASN A 80 4.46 17.47 -12.55
N GLY A 81 4.81 16.49 -13.37
CA GLY A 81 6.10 15.82 -13.27
C GLY A 81 6.29 14.97 -12.00
N THR A 82 5.23 14.62 -11.31
CA THR A 82 5.28 13.87 -10.06
C THR A 82 4.38 12.63 -10.14
N ILE A 83 4.85 11.51 -9.61
CA ILE A 83 4.05 10.31 -9.37
C ILE A 83 3.84 10.11 -7.88
N THR A 84 2.73 9.48 -7.51
CA THR A 84 2.53 8.94 -6.17
C THR A 84 2.90 7.46 -6.19
N VAL A 85 3.76 7.04 -5.27
CA VAL A 85 4.23 5.66 -5.14
C VAL A 85 3.64 5.06 -3.89
N ARG A 86 3.09 3.86 -4.03
CA ARG A 86 2.82 2.94 -2.93
C ARG A 86 3.93 1.89 -2.91
N LEU A 87 4.64 1.81 -1.79
CA LEU A 87 5.67 0.80 -1.61
C LEU A 87 5.02 -0.59 -1.58
N GLN A 88 5.42 -1.45 -2.51
CA GLN A 88 4.98 -2.84 -2.56
C GLN A 88 5.60 -3.64 -1.41
N ARG A 89 5.11 -4.83 -1.11
CA ARG A 89 5.66 -5.77 -0.11
C ARG A 89 5.37 -5.40 1.34
N ILE A 90 4.92 -4.18 1.62
CA ILE A 90 4.76 -3.66 2.98
C ILE A 90 3.39 -3.02 3.20
N ASP A 91 2.99 -2.99 4.47
CA ASP A 91 1.87 -2.20 4.97
C ASP A 91 2.37 -1.48 6.24
N ALA A 92 2.53 -0.16 6.18
CA ALA A 92 3.03 0.63 7.30
C ALA A 92 1.90 0.98 8.27
N PRO A 93 2.21 1.24 9.55
CA PRO A 93 1.22 1.75 10.48
C PRO A 93 0.58 3.04 9.99
N GLU A 94 -0.73 3.12 10.12
CA GLU A 94 -1.53 4.23 9.64
C GLU A 94 -1.28 5.52 10.44
N LEU A 95 -0.76 6.55 9.78
CA LEU A 95 -0.55 7.86 10.39
C LEU A 95 -1.80 8.74 10.27
N HIS A 96 -2.55 8.60 9.20
CA HIS A 96 -3.69 9.44 8.84
C HIS A 96 -4.87 8.63 8.28
N TYR A 97 -5.23 7.53 8.95
CA TYR A 97 -6.36 6.74 8.47
C TYR A 97 -7.68 7.46 8.74
N ARG A 98 -8.46 7.66 7.70
CA ARG A 98 -9.81 8.21 7.79
C ARG A 98 -10.82 7.12 7.47
N PRO A 99 -11.69 6.73 8.41
CA PRO A 99 -12.77 5.79 8.14
C PRO A 99 -13.62 6.25 6.95
N ASP A 100 -13.99 5.31 6.07
CA ASP A 100 -14.87 5.65 4.96
C ASP A 100 -16.23 6.08 5.48
N ALA A 101 -16.58 7.35 5.24
CA ALA A 101 -17.80 7.96 5.71
C ALA A 101 -19.06 7.54 4.94
N LYS A 102 -18.89 6.76 3.90
CA LYS A 102 -20.02 6.31 3.08
C LYS A 102 -20.57 4.99 3.59
N GLY A 103 -21.41 5.07 4.61
CA GLY A 103 -22.47 4.10 4.74
C GLY A 103 -23.37 4.17 3.50
N SER A 104 -24.05 3.10 3.17
CA SER A 104 -25.03 3.03 2.06
C SER A 104 -26.11 4.13 2.13
N ASP A 105 -26.26 4.77 3.28
CA ASP A 105 -27.22 5.81 3.60
C ASP A 105 -26.65 7.24 3.75
N GLY A 106 -25.33 7.40 3.65
CA GLY A 106 -24.68 8.70 3.77
C GLY A 106 -24.70 9.35 5.16
N LYS A 107 -25.21 8.66 6.20
CA LYS A 107 -25.48 9.25 7.52
C LYS A 107 -24.24 9.61 8.34
N LEU A 108 -23.06 9.09 8.00
CA LEU A 108 -21.83 9.41 8.73
C LEU A 108 -21.23 10.78 8.37
N LYS A 109 -21.73 11.46 7.34
CA LYS A 109 -21.30 12.82 7.03
C LYS A 109 -21.68 13.77 8.17
N GLY A 110 -20.68 14.38 8.80
CA GLY A 110 -20.89 15.38 9.85
C GLY A 110 -20.79 14.86 11.28
N THR A 111 -20.57 13.57 11.49
CA THR A 111 -20.25 13.06 12.84
C THR A 111 -18.82 13.44 13.19
N GLY A 112 -18.57 13.86 14.42
CA GLY A 112 -17.21 14.10 14.93
C GLY A 112 -16.30 12.87 14.95
N LEU A 113 -16.77 11.71 14.47
CA LEU A 113 -16.09 10.44 14.36
C LEU A 113 -15.33 10.26 13.04
N ILE A 114 -15.65 11.08 12.02
CA ILE A 114 -14.92 11.07 10.74
C ILE A 114 -13.71 11.99 10.87
N LYS A 115 -12.67 11.46 11.50
CA LYS A 115 -11.39 12.12 11.75
C LYS A 115 -10.28 11.27 11.15
N ASP A 116 -9.11 11.85 11.04
CA ASP A 116 -7.90 11.09 10.79
C ASP A 116 -7.48 10.41 12.10
N TYR A 117 -7.32 9.10 12.06
CA TYR A 117 -6.89 8.28 13.18
C TYR A 117 -5.46 7.80 12.96
N ARG A 118 -4.72 7.71 14.06
CA ARG A 118 -3.33 7.31 14.08
C ARG A 118 -3.18 5.94 14.75
N GLN A 119 -2.46 5.07 14.09
CA GLN A 119 -2.09 3.79 14.65
C GLN A 119 -0.83 3.92 15.53
N HIS A 120 -0.73 3.05 16.51
CA HIS A 120 0.49 2.86 17.31
C HIS A 120 1.72 2.62 16.39
N GLN A 121 2.87 3.18 16.72
CA GLN A 121 4.12 3.12 15.95
C GLN A 121 4.15 3.87 14.59
N ALA A 122 3.08 4.52 14.18
CA ALA A 122 3.05 5.21 12.88
C ALA A 122 4.02 6.39 12.82
N GLU A 123 4.08 7.22 13.89
CA GLU A 123 5.05 8.33 13.96
C GLU A 123 6.48 7.82 14.05
N THR A 124 6.72 6.81 14.87
CA THR A 124 8.05 6.20 15.03
C THR A 124 8.57 5.68 13.68
N ALA A 125 7.72 5.01 12.90
CA ALA A 125 8.08 4.51 11.58
C ALA A 125 8.51 5.66 10.65
N VAL A 126 7.72 6.73 10.57
CA VAL A 126 8.03 7.89 9.71
C VAL A 126 9.29 8.62 10.19
N VAL A 127 9.45 8.87 11.49
CA VAL A 127 10.62 9.56 12.03
C VAL A 127 11.91 8.79 11.76
N LYS A 128 11.92 7.47 12.00
CA LYS A 128 13.08 6.63 11.70
C LYS A 128 13.39 6.56 10.20
N LEU A 129 12.35 6.46 9.36
CA LEU A 129 12.51 6.49 7.91
C LEU A 129 13.16 7.80 7.45
N VAL A 130 12.65 8.95 7.91
CA VAL A 130 13.22 10.26 7.56
C VAL A 130 14.66 10.38 8.04
N ALA A 131 14.95 9.97 9.27
CA ALA A 131 16.31 9.99 9.81
C ALA A 131 17.27 9.15 8.95
N PHE A 132 16.85 7.98 8.50
CA PHE A 132 17.64 7.16 7.59
C PHE A 132 17.88 7.86 6.25
N LEU A 133 16.84 8.39 5.62
CA LEU A 133 16.98 9.07 4.33
C LEU A 133 17.85 10.34 4.42
N GLN A 134 17.86 11.02 5.56
CA GLN A 134 18.74 12.16 5.82
C GLN A 134 20.23 11.79 5.88
N THR A 135 20.57 10.53 6.16
CA THR A 135 21.98 10.07 6.14
C THR A 135 22.63 10.18 4.77
N PHE A 136 21.85 10.26 3.69
CA PHE A 136 22.35 10.48 2.34
C PHE A 136 22.78 11.93 2.08
N GLY A 137 22.60 12.83 3.06
CA GLY A 137 23.12 14.21 3.02
C GLY A 137 22.43 15.16 2.03
N SER A 138 21.28 14.77 1.46
CA SER A 138 20.54 15.58 0.50
C SER A 138 19.08 15.71 0.90
N SER A 139 18.51 16.91 0.77
CA SER A 139 17.06 17.13 0.89
C SER A 139 16.30 16.66 -0.33
N GLN A 140 16.98 16.52 -1.46
CA GLN A 140 16.47 15.96 -2.72
C GLN A 140 17.26 14.69 -3.02
N LEU A 141 16.70 13.55 -2.62
CA LEU A 141 17.36 12.26 -2.72
C LEU A 141 17.06 11.60 -4.07
N PRO A 142 18.03 11.47 -4.98
CA PRO A 142 17.84 10.72 -6.22
C PRO A 142 17.53 9.27 -5.91
N CYS A 143 16.60 8.69 -6.63
CA CYS A 143 16.26 7.28 -6.48
C CYS A 143 15.60 6.72 -7.75
N LYS A 144 15.38 5.44 -7.77
CA LYS A 144 14.65 4.77 -8.83
C LYS A 144 13.41 4.08 -8.25
N PHE A 145 12.30 4.26 -8.91
CA PHE A 145 11.15 3.38 -8.73
C PHE A 145 11.30 2.20 -9.70
N VAL A 146 11.05 1.00 -9.22
CA VAL A 146 11.08 -0.24 -10.01
C VAL A 146 9.80 -1.04 -9.73
N SER A 147 9.17 -1.56 -10.79
CA SER A 147 8.05 -2.49 -10.66
C SER A 147 8.25 -3.64 -11.65
N GLU A 148 8.24 -4.86 -11.14
CA GLU A 148 8.33 -6.06 -11.95
C GLU A 148 6.92 -6.61 -12.19
N LEU A 149 6.62 -6.89 -13.45
CA LEU A 149 5.30 -7.29 -13.90
C LEU A 149 5.35 -8.60 -14.67
N LYS A 150 4.28 -9.38 -14.61
CA LYS A 150 4.15 -10.57 -15.43
C LYS A 150 4.10 -10.19 -16.92
N THR A 151 4.64 -11.03 -17.79
CA THR A 151 4.69 -10.76 -19.24
C THR A 151 3.33 -10.53 -19.89
N SER A 152 2.28 -11.09 -19.32
CA SER A 152 0.89 -10.91 -19.77
C SER A 152 0.26 -9.59 -19.30
N GLU A 153 0.95 -8.81 -18.48
CA GLU A 153 0.43 -7.60 -17.87
C GLU A 153 0.85 -6.36 -18.64
N GLY A 154 -0.09 -5.46 -18.85
CA GLY A 154 0.16 -4.15 -19.46
C GLY A 154 0.42 -3.05 -18.42
N PRO A 155 0.58 -1.78 -18.89
CA PRO A 155 0.96 -0.65 -18.04
C PRO A 155 0.07 -0.44 -16.83
N GLY A 156 -1.21 -0.75 -16.92
CA GLY A 156 -2.17 -0.60 -15.82
C GLY A 156 -1.88 -1.49 -14.61
N ALA A 157 -1.12 -2.56 -14.77
CA ALA A 157 -0.78 -3.47 -13.66
C ALA A 157 0.16 -2.83 -12.64
N ALA A 158 0.96 -1.84 -13.06
CA ALA A 158 1.81 -1.06 -12.15
C ALA A 158 1.05 0.02 -11.36
N ILE A 159 -0.25 0.15 -11.56
CA ILE A 159 -1.06 1.24 -10.97
C ILE A 159 -2.18 0.65 -10.12
N ASP A 160 -2.31 1.11 -8.89
CA ASP A 160 -3.41 0.71 -8.03
C ASP A 160 -4.71 1.47 -8.36
N LYS A 161 -5.81 1.07 -7.73
CA LYS A 161 -7.14 1.69 -7.93
C LYS A 161 -7.21 3.18 -7.54
N TYR A 162 -6.19 3.70 -6.86
CA TYR A 162 -6.10 5.11 -6.46
C TYR A 162 -5.16 5.92 -7.37
N GLY A 163 -4.60 5.29 -8.42
CA GLY A 163 -3.68 5.94 -9.36
C GLY A 163 -2.24 6.05 -8.85
N ARG A 164 -1.88 5.28 -7.82
CA ARG A 164 -0.51 5.22 -7.32
C ARG A 164 0.27 4.15 -8.07
N PHE A 165 1.52 4.43 -8.38
CA PHE A 165 2.46 3.42 -8.85
C PHE A 165 2.81 2.46 -7.72
N VAL A 166 2.75 1.16 -7.97
CA VAL A 166 3.03 0.10 -7.00
C VAL A 166 4.36 -0.57 -7.36
N GLY A 167 5.32 -0.55 -6.45
CA GLY A 167 6.65 -1.12 -6.69
C GLY A 167 7.64 -0.76 -5.59
N ASP A 168 8.90 -0.94 -5.88
CA ASP A 168 10.02 -0.71 -4.98
C ASP A 168 10.71 0.62 -5.25
N ILE A 169 11.25 1.24 -4.21
CA ILE A 169 12.18 2.37 -4.35
C ILE A 169 13.60 1.88 -4.07
N ILE A 170 14.48 2.10 -5.03
CA ILE A 170 15.91 1.79 -4.93
C ILE A 170 16.67 3.09 -4.69
N LEU A 171 17.38 3.17 -3.57
CA LEU A 171 18.18 4.31 -3.15
C LEU A 171 19.53 4.36 -3.90
N PRO A 172 20.30 5.47 -3.81
CA PRO A 172 21.54 5.63 -4.56
C PRO A 172 22.60 4.60 -4.27
N ASP A 173 22.64 4.03 -3.07
CA ASP A 173 23.56 2.98 -2.64
C ASP A 173 23.10 1.55 -3.02
N GLY A 174 21.96 1.44 -3.71
CA GLY A 174 21.35 0.18 -4.09
C GLY A 174 20.39 -0.41 -3.05
N THR A 175 20.20 0.24 -1.90
CA THR A 175 19.25 -0.22 -0.88
C THR A 175 17.82 -0.22 -1.44
N ASN A 176 17.13 -1.35 -1.34
CA ASN A 176 15.68 -1.43 -1.55
C ASN A 176 14.99 -0.92 -0.28
N LEU A 177 14.35 0.25 -0.39
CA LEU A 177 13.71 0.93 0.74
C LEU A 177 12.59 0.09 1.36
N ASN A 178 11.86 -0.65 0.55
CA ASN A 178 10.74 -1.48 1.00
C ASN A 178 11.24 -2.63 1.90
N LEU A 179 12.30 -3.31 1.48
CA LEU A 179 12.92 -4.38 2.27
C LEU A 179 13.57 -3.82 3.53
N TRP A 180 14.25 -2.66 3.43
CA TRP A 180 14.83 -1.99 4.58
C TRP A 180 13.79 -1.69 5.67
N LEU A 181 12.59 -1.23 5.28
CA LEU A 181 11.50 -0.97 6.23
C LEU A 181 11.05 -2.23 6.98
N LEU A 182 11.05 -3.39 6.32
CA LEU A 182 10.78 -4.69 6.95
C LEU A 182 11.89 -5.10 7.91
N GLU A 183 13.15 -4.99 7.48
CA GLU A 183 14.33 -5.34 8.28
C GLU A 183 14.46 -4.49 9.55
N GLN A 184 14.06 -3.22 9.47
CA GLN A 184 14.05 -2.31 10.61
C GLN A 184 12.79 -2.45 11.48
N GLY A 185 11.86 -3.34 11.13
CA GLY A 185 10.60 -3.49 11.86
C GLY A 185 9.73 -2.24 11.85
N LEU A 186 9.78 -1.44 10.78
CA LEU A 186 9.02 -0.19 10.63
C LEU A 186 7.73 -0.37 9.84
N ALA A 187 7.58 -1.50 9.16
CA ALA A 187 6.38 -1.90 8.46
C ALA A 187 6.11 -3.40 8.65
N VAL A 188 4.90 -3.82 8.36
CA VAL A 188 4.51 -5.24 8.34
C VAL A 188 4.59 -5.74 6.91
N ILE A 189 4.97 -7.01 6.74
CA ILE A 189 4.93 -7.65 5.43
C ILE A 189 3.49 -7.69 4.89
N ALA A 190 3.33 -7.36 3.62
CA ALA A 190 2.06 -7.43 2.90
C ALA A 190 2.27 -8.04 1.51
N LEU A 191 1.85 -9.28 1.33
CA LEU A 191 2.04 -10.03 0.10
C LEU A 191 0.78 -9.98 -0.77
N TYR A 192 0.95 -9.85 -2.07
CA TYR A 192 -0.13 -9.74 -3.05
C TYR A 192 0.03 -10.77 -4.17
N ASP A 193 -1.08 -11.17 -4.77
CA ASP A 193 -1.13 -12.15 -5.86
C ASP A 193 -0.51 -11.66 -7.18
N SER A 194 -0.26 -10.37 -7.29
CA SER A 194 0.50 -9.74 -8.37
C SER A 194 2.01 -9.98 -8.27
N MET A 195 2.53 -10.14 -7.04
CA MET A 195 3.96 -10.27 -6.77
C MET A 195 4.56 -11.54 -7.41
N LEU A 196 5.83 -11.42 -7.78
CA LEU A 196 6.59 -12.55 -8.30
C LEU A 196 7.11 -13.44 -7.16
N PRO A 197 7.34 -14.73 -7.40
CA PRO A 197 7.80 -15.64 -6.33
C PRO A 197 9.06 -15.18 -5.59
N TYR A 198 10.05 -14.64 -6.32
CA TYR A 198 11.28 -14.16 -5.68
C TYR A 198 11.05 -12.90 -4.83
N GLU A 199 10.11 -12.02 -5.23
CA GLU A 199 9.75 -10.84 -4.44
C GLU A 199 9.08 -11.24 -3.12
N ILE A 200 8.26 -12.29 -3.15
CA ILE A 200 7.67 -12.89 -1.95
C ILE A 200 8.77 -13.45 -1.04
N ASP A 201 9.73 -14.19 -1.60
CA ASP A 201 10.83 -14.79 -0.82
C ASP A 201 11.73 -13.73 -0.18
N GLU A 202 12.13 -12.70 -0.92
CA GLU A 202 12.90 -11.57 -0.39
C GLU A 202 12.15 -10.83 0.72
N SER A 203 10.84 -10.59 0.54
CA SER A 203 10.02 -9.93 1.53
C SER A 203 9.92 -10.74 2.83
N ILE A 204 9.76 -12.05 2.72
CA ILE A 204 9.72 -12.95 3.89
C ILE A 204 11.08 -12.93 4.60
N ALA A 205 12.19 -12.99 3.87
CA ALA A 205 13.53 -12.95 4.46
C ALA A 205 13.78 -11.64 5.22
N ALA A 206 13.42 -10.48 4.62
CA ALA A 206 13.55 -9.17 5.25
C ALA A 206 12.66 -9.05 6.51
N TRP A 207 11.41 -9.51 6.43
CA TRP A 207 10.49 -9.54 7.56
C TRP A 207 11.00 -10.40 8.71
N GLN A 208 11.53 -11.59 8.42
CA GLN A 208 12.11 -12.48 9.42
C GLN A 208 13.37 -11.86 10.06
N ALA A 209 14.18 -11.12 9.28
CA ALA A 209 15.33 -10.38 9.82
C ALA A 209 14.87 -9.31 10.82
N GLY A 210 13.84 -8.52 10.48
CA GLY A 210 13.24 -7.54 11.38
C GLY A 210 12.67 -8.17 12.66
N ARG A 211 12.00 -9.31 12.55
CA ARG A 211 11.49 -10.06 13.72
C ARG A 211 12.62 -10.55 14.61
N LYS A 212 13.72 -11.01 14.04
CA LYS A 212 14.89 -11.49 14.79
C LYS A 212 15.59 -10.36 15.53
N SER A 213 15.66 -9.17 14.95
CA SER A 213 16.26 -7.99 15.59
C SER A 213 15.42 -7.46 16.76
N ARG A 214 14.14 -7.79 16.80
CA ARG A 214 13.16 -7.29 17.78
C ARG A 214 13.08 -5.77 17.84
N GLU A 215 13.28 -5.11 16.71
CA GLU A 215 13.15 -3.66 16.59
C GLU A 215 11.72 -3.25 16.20
N GLY A 216 11.34 -2.05 16.55
CA GLY A 216 10.09 -1.42 16.13
C GLY A 216 8.84 -2.28 16.35
N ILE A 217 8.04 -2.42 15.30
CA ILE A 217 6.81 -3.24 15.28
C ILE A 217 7.11 -4.72 15.54
N ALA A 218 8.21 -5.21 15.02
CA ALA A 218 8.58 -6.62 15.17
C ALA A 218 8.78 -7.03 16.64
N ARG A 219 9.17 -6.10 17.51
CA ARG A 219 9.25 -6.32 18.97
C ARG A 219 7.88 -6.55 19.59
N LEU A 220 6.86 -5.88 19.07
CA LEU A 220 5.48 -5.92 19.59
C LEU A 220 4.69 -7.11 19.04
N TYR A 221 5.32 -7.82 18.11
CA TYR A 221 4.73 -8.93 17.44
C TYR A 221 4.69 -10.16 18.35
N ASN A 222 3.51 -10.74 18.52
CA ASN A 222 3.33 -12.00 19.23
C ASN A 222 2.50 -13.00 18.41
N ASP A 223 2.40 -14.24 18.87
CA ASP A 223 1.73 -15.34 18.18
C ASP A 223 0.21 -15.12 17.98
N ARG A 224 -0.34 -14.04 18.55
CA ARG A 224 -1.76 -13.68 18.46
C ARG A 224 -1.99 -12.33 17.79
N PHE A 225 -1.07 -11.90 17.02
CA PHE A 225 -0.98 -10.60 16.41
C PHE A 225 -2.21 -10.18 15.58
N ASN A 226 -2.85 -11.09 14.87
CA ASN A 226 -3.99 -10.77 14.00
C ASN A 226 -5.34 -10.80 14.70
N LYS A 227 -5.37 -10.98 16.02
CA LYS A 227 -6.63 -11.01 16.75
C LYS A 227 -7.18 -9.60 16.98
N PHE A 228 -8.50 -9.51 16.94
CA PHE A 228 -9.23 -8.34 17.43
C PHE A 228 -8.72 -7.92 18.81
N ASP A 229 -8.39 -6.65 18.95
CA ASP A 229 -8.00 -6.07 20.23
C ASP A 229 -9.09 -5.11 20.71
N PRO A 230 -9.96 -5.55 21.66
CA PRO A 230 -11.02 -4.70 22.20
C PRO A 230 -10.48 -3.54 23.04
N THR A 231 -9.20 -3.58 23.41
CA THR A 231 -8.53 -2.51 24.16
C THR A 231 -7.82 -1.51 23.27
N LEU A 232 -7.93 -1.66 21.95
CA LEU A 232 -7.30 -0.76 20.99
C LEU A 232 -7.83 0.67 21.17
N GLU A 233 -6.91 1.58 21.43
CA GLU A 233 -7.24 2.99 21.59
C GLU A 233 -7.23 3.71 20.26
N PHE A 234 -8.37 4.28 19.87
CA PHE A 234 -8.50 5.06 18.65
C PHE A 234 -8.21 6.53 18.94
N ARG A 235 -7.10 7.05 18.39
CA ARG A 235 -6.67 8.43 18.57
C ARG A 235 -6.79 9.21 17.28
N ALA A 236 -7.39 10.41 17.39
CA ALA A 236 -7.37 11.37 16.29
C ALA A 236 -5.94 11.91 16.09
N VAL A 237 -5.62 12.25 14.84
CA VAL A 237 -4.40 12.96 14.47
C VAL A 237 -4.34 14.30 15.24
N GLY A 238 -3.16 14.65 15.75
CA GLY A 238 -2.99 15.84 16.59
C GLY A 238 -3.14 15.58 18.09
N SER A 239 -3.69 14.43 18.50
CA SER A 239 -3.59 14.00 19.89
C SER A 239 -2.14 13.72 20.24
N ALA A 240 -1.65 14.22 21.38
CA ALA A 240 -0.28 13.94 21.82
C ALA A 240 -0.10 12.43 21.97
N VAL A 241 0.73 11.85 21.13
CA VAL A 241 1.19 10.47 21.32
C VAL A 241 2.29 10.53 22.36
N ARG A 242 1.94 10.23 23.59
CA ARG A 242 2.93 10.05 24.64
C ARG A 242 3.15 8.56 24.79
N ASP A 243 4.41 8.21 24.71
CA ASP A 243 4.89 6.87 25.00
C ASP A 243 4.17 5.78 24.18
N GLU A 244 4.81 5.38 23.14
CA GLU A 244 4.36 4.26 22.31
C GLU A 244 4.71 2.90 22.92
N GLY A 245 5.32 2.84 24.10
CA GLY A 245 5.59 1.68 24.94
C GLY A 245 5.37 0.28 24.32
N ASP A 246 5.12 -0.71 25.13
CA ASP A 246 4.88 -2.09 24.73
C ASP A 246 3.38 -2.38 24.43
N ARG A 247 2.69 -1.44 23.81
CA ARG A 247 1.31 -1.64 23.41
C ARG A 247 1.20 -2.68 22.32
N LYS A 248 0.09 -3.41 22.33
CA LYS A 248 -0.22 -4.35 21.26
C LYS A 248 -0.31 -3.62 19.91
N PHE A 249 0.22 -4.25 18.90
CA PHE A 249 0.18 -3.77 17.53
C PHE A 249 -0.76 -4.65 16.70
N LEU A 250 -1.67 -4.03 15.98
CA LEU A 250 -2.55 -4.69 15.04
C LEU A 250 -2.02 -4.50 13.61
N HIS A 251 -2.13 -5.52 12.77
CA HIS A 251 -1.79 -5.37 11.35
C HIS A 251 -2.54 -4.16 10.76
N PRO A 252 -1.88 -3.26 9.99
CA PRO A 252 -2.51 -2.02 9.50
C PRO A 252 -3.82 -2.27 8.77
N LYS A 253 -3.90 -3.34 7.99
CA LYS A 253 -5.14 -3.73 7.31
C LYS A 253 -6.29 -4.00 8.29
N PHE A 254 -6.03 -4.68 9.40
CA PHE A 254 -7.04 -4.95 10.43
C PHE A 254 -7.34 -3.69 11.25
N TYR A 255 -6.35 -2.88 11.52
CA TYR A 255 -6.55 -1.57 12.13
C TYR A 255 -7.54 -0.71 11.34
N ARG A 256 -7.37 -0.62 10.02
CA ARG A 256 -8.32 0.09 9.14
C ARG A 256 -9.74 -0.46 9.25
N ARG A 257 -9.88 -1.78 9.30
CA ARG A 257 -11.20 -2.43 9.43
C ARG A 257 -11.82 -2.17 10.80
N GLN A 258 -11.06 -2.34 11.85
CA GLN A 258 -11.52 -2.14 13.22
C GLN A 258 -11.87 -0.68 13.51
N THR A 259 -11.05 0.26 13.05
CA THR A 259 -11.34 1.70 13.18
C THR A 259 -12.63 2.07 12.46
N THR A 260 -12.86 1.53 11.26
CA THR A 260 -14.08 1.78 10.51
C THR A 260 -15.29 1.19 11.23
N TRP A 261 -15.23 -0.06 11.68
CA TRP A 261 -16.27 -0.70 12.47
C TRP A 261 -16.60 0.12 13.71
N TRP A 262 -15.59 0.50 14.48
CA TRP A 262 -15.76 1.32 15.68
C TRP A 262 -16.46 2.65 15.36
N ALA A 263 -16.04 3.37 14.32
CA ALA A 263 -16.67 4.62 13.92
C ALA A 263 -18.15 4.44 13.55
N PHE A 264 -18.50 3.36 12.88
CA PHE A 264 -19.88 3.06 12.50
C PHE A 264 -20.74 2.66 13.71
N THR A 265 -20.20 1.90 14.66
CA THR A 265 -20.90 1.54 15.89
C THR A 265 -21.14 2.74 16.78
N GLN A 266 -20.15 3.64 16.93
CA GLN A 266 -20.31 4.89 17.68
C GLN A 266 -21.35 5.84 17.06
N ALA A 267 -21.52 5.78 15.75
CA ALA A 267 -22.52 6.56 15.02
C ALA A 267 -23.90 5.89 14.97
N ASP A 268 -24.11 4.78 15.68
CA ASP A 268 -25.33 3.95 15.62
C ASP A 268 -25.73 3.53 14.18
N ALA A 269 -24.74 3.48 13.29
CA ALA A 269 -24.91 3.11 11.88
C ALA A 269 -24.67 1.63 11.61
N PHE A 270 -24.14 0.92 12.59
CA PHE A 270 -23.95 -0.53 12.56
C PHE A 270 -24.21 -1.13 13.94
N LYS A 271 -24.94 -2.24 13.97
CA LYS A 271 -25.24 -3.02 15.17
C LYS A 271 -24.72 -4.43 14.95
N GLY A 272 -23.71 -4.81 15.69
CA GLY A 272 -23.05 -6.08 15.59
C GLY A 272 -21.61 -6.02 16.10
N ASP A 273 -20.99 -7.14 16.28
CA ASP A 273 -19.59 -7.22 16.66
C ASP A 273 -18.65 -7.02 15.46
N PHE A 274 -17.36 -7.08 15.70
CA PHE A 274 -16.38 -6.87 14.64
C PHE A 274 -16.35 -8.02 13.62
N ALA A 275 -16.65 -9.25 14.04
CA ALA A 275 -16.76 -10.39 13.15
C ALA A 275 -17.94 -10.22 12.17
N ASP A 276 -19.09 -9.74 12.66
CA ASP A 276 -20.23 -9.40 11.83
C ASP A 276 -19.89 -8.34 10.79
N TRP A 277 -19.11 -7.33 11.20
CA TRP A 277 -18.65 -6.29 10.29
C TRP A 277 -17.74 -6.83 9.18
N LEU A 278 -16.77 -7.67 9.53
CA LEU A 278 -15.85 -8.27 8.56
C LEU A 278 -16.58 -9.20 7.58
N THR A 279 -17.58 -9.94 8.06
CA THR A 279 -18.41 -10.80 7.21
C THR A 279 -19.04 -10.02 6.05
N GLN A 280 -19.51 -8.79 6.31
CA GLN A 280 -20.11 -7.94 5.29
C GLN A 280 -19.09 -7.41 4.27
N LYS A 281 -17.81 -7.32 4.62
CA LYS A 281 -16.76 -6.82 3.71
C LYS A 281 -16.34 -7.85 2.67
N ALA A 282 -16.62 -9.14 2.90
CA ALA A 282 -16.33 -10.24 1.97
C ALA A 282 -14.90 -10.25 1.41
N GLU A 283 -13.94 -9.67 2.14
CA GLU A 283 -12.55 -9.60 1.73
C GLU A 283 -11.93 -11.00 1.77
N LYS A 284 -11.20 -11.36 0.71
CA LYS A 284 -10.62 -12.67 0.55
C LYS A 284 -9.10 -12.61 0.50
N CYS A 285 -8.49 -13.71 0.94
CA CYS A 285 -7.06 -13.94 0.88
C CYS A 285 -6.78 -15.41 0.53
N TRP A 286 -5.54 -15.71 0.22
CA TRP A 286 -5.05 -17.08 0.07
C TRP A 286 -4.02 -17.39 1.16
N TYR A 287 -3.86 -18.68 1.45
CA TYR A 287 -2.77 -19.19 2.28
C TYR A 287 -1.51 -19.34 1.41
N LEU A 288 -0.41 -18.70 1.81
CA LEU A 288 0.81 -18.65 1.01
C LEU A 288 1.32 -20.04 0.57
N PRO A 289 1.45 -21.07 1.45
CA PRO A 289 1.90 -22.39 1.02
C PRO A 289 1.05 -22.97 -0.09
N GLU A 290 -0.28 -22.91 0.02
CA GLU A 290 -1.20 -23.38 -0.99
C GLU A 290 -1.15 -22.53 -2.27
N PHE A 291 -1.00 -21.20 -2.13
CA PHE A 291 -0.85 -20.30 -3.26
C PHE A 291 0.43 -20.54 -4.05
N ARG A 292 1.52 -20.91 -3.40
CA ARG A 292 2.79 -21.27 -4.08
C ARG A 292 2.64 -22.51 -4.97
N GLU A 293 1.83 -23.46 -4.58
CA GLU A 293 1.59 -24.69 -5.34
C GLU A 293 0.56 -24.50 -6.46
N LEU A 294 -0.55 -23.82 -6.17
CA LEU A 294 -1.73 -23.75 -7.03
C LEU A 294 -1.98 -22.39 -7.68
N GLY A 295 -1.23 -21.36 -7.27
CA GLY A 295 -1.43 -19.98 -7.71
C GLY A 295 -2.85 -19.49 -7.42
N SER A 296 -3.46 -18.78 -8.36
CA SER A 296 -4.83 -18.27 -8.22
C SER A 296 -5.92 -19.35 -8.13
N LYS A 297 -5.56 -20.64 -8.33
CA LYS A 297 -6.46 -21.77 -8.14
C LYS A 297 -6.52 -22.25 -6.68
N ALA A 298 -5.62 -21.77 -5.82
CA ALA A 298 -5.65 -22.05 -4.40
C ALA A 298 -6.98 -21.62 -3.76
N THR A 299 -7.31 -22.18 -2.63
CA THR A 299 -8.53 -21.87 -1.90
C THR A 299 -8.55 -20.41 -1.47
N LYS A 300 -9.63 -19.71 -1.77
CA LYS A 300 -9.86 -18.33 -1.29
C LYS A 300 -10.58 -18.38 0.03
N TYR A 301 -9.88 -17.98 1.07
CA TYR A 301 -10.43 -17.85 2.41
C TYR A 301 -11.01 -16.47 2.64
N ARG A 302 -12.04 -16.37 3.45
CA ARG A 302 -12.48 -15.08 3.94
C ARG A 302 -11.54 -14.62 5.05
N LEU A 303 -11.16 -13.37 5.02
CA LEU A 303 -10.17 -12.80 5.95
C LEU A 303 -10.59 -13.02 7.42
N TYR A 304 -11.87 -12.78 7.75
CA TYR A 304 -12.37 -12.91 9.11
C TYR A 304 -12.36 -14.37 9.64
N GLU A 305 -12.52 -15.37 8.77
CA GLU A 305 -12.50 -16.81 9.16
C GLU A 305 -11.12 -17.22 9.71
N ARG A 306 -10.06 -16.49 9.31
CA ARG A 306 -8.70 -16.75 9.75
C ARG A 306 -8.27 -15.94 10.94
N GLU A 307 -8.89 -14.79 11.13
CA GLU A 307 -8.62 -13.91 12.25
C GLU A 307 -9.26 -14.39 13.56
N PHE A 308 -10.45 -15.00 13.48
CA PHE A 308 -11.26 -15.39 14.62
C PHE A 308 -11.36 -16.90 14.85
N ASP A 309 -10.53 -17.70 14.19
CA ASP A 309 -10.53 -19.15 14.42
C ASP A 309 -10.14 -19.43 15.87
N GLY A 310 -11.13 -19.90 16.66
CA GLY A 310 -11.08 -19.99 18.13
C GLY A 310 -9.92 -20.81 18.68
N ASP A 311 -9.32 -21.69 17.88
CA ASP A 311 -8.26 -22.61 18.28
C ASP A 311 -6.84 -22.00 18.25
N GLY A 312 -6.70 -20.72 17.92
CA GLY A 312 -5.42 -20.03 18.03
C GLY A 312 -4.42 -20.32 16.91
N ILE A 313 -4.80 -20.98 15.85
CA ILE A 313 -4.03 -21.15 14.63
C ILE A 313 -4.27 -19.93 13.74
N GLY A 314 -3.90 -18.75 14.22
CA GLY A 314 -3.90 -17.55 13.39
C GLY A 314 -2.73 -17.64 12.41
N TRP A 315 -3.00 -17.35 11.14
CA TRP A 315 -1.92 -17.18 10.18
C TRP A 315 -1.03 -15.99 10.58
N GLN A 316 0.26 -16.14 10.34
CA GLN A 316 1.19 -15.03 10.48
C GLN A 316 1.04 -14.07 9.28
N PRO A 317 1.48 -12.80 9.35
CA PRO A 317 1.39 -11.88 8.21
C PRO A 317 1.99 -12.42 6.93
N GLU A 318 3.09 -13.15 7.04
CA GLU A 318 3.75 -13.79 5.91
C GLU A 318 2.95 -14.95 5.29
N ASP A 319 1.90 -15.42 5.95
CA ASP A 319 1.04 -16.50 5.43
C ASP A 319 -0.09 -15.98 4.53
N PHE A 320 -0.37 -14.67 4.56
CA PHE A 320 -1.45 -14.09 3.79
C PHE A 320 -0.98 -13.64 2.41
N ILE A 321 -1.69 -14.06 1.37
CA ILE A 321 -1.65 -13.43 0.05
C ILE A 321 -2.96 -12.68 -0.16
N PHE A 322 -2.87 -11.39 -0.38
CA PHE A 322 -4.03 -10.55 -0.66
C PHE A 322 -4.24 -10.39 -2.17
N ALA A 323 -5.51 -10.27 -2.57
CA ALA A 323 -5.81 -9.93 -3.95
C ALA A 323 -5.45 -8.45 -4.21
N GLU A 324 -4.70 -8.21 -5.27
CA GLU A 324 -4.47 -6.86 -5.76
C GLU A 324 -5.48 -6.49 -6.84
N SER A 325 -5.98 -5.25 -6.76
CA SER A 325 -6.86 -4.72 -7.78
C SER A 325 -6.04 -3.81 -8.69
N ALA A 326 -5.56 -4.34 -9.80
CA ALA A 326 -4.93 -3.56 -10.85
C ALA A 326 -5.92 -2.54 -11.44
N SER A 327 -5.42 -1.38 -11.83
CA SER A 327 -6.22 -0.35 -12.46
C SER A 327 -6.26 -0.48 -13.98
N SER A 328 -7.42 -0.12 -14.54
CA SER A 328 -7.53 0.14 -15.96
C SER A 328 -7.21 1.62 -16.20
N ILE A 329 -5.96 1.94 -16.54
CA ILE A 329 -5.61 3.30 -16.94
C ILE A 329 -6.14 3.62 -18.32
N GLN A 330 -6.56 4.87 -18.50
CA GLN A 330 -7.19 5.37 -19.71
C GLN A 330 -6.59 6.72 -20.10
N ARG A 331 -6.72 7.11 -21.34
CA ARG A 331 -6.39 8.45 -21.84
C ARG A 331 -7.50 8.97 -22.77
N LEU A 332 -7.50 10.27 -22.97
CA LEU A 332 -8.40 10.87 -23.94
C LEU A 332 -7.93 10.54 -25.37
N GLY A 333 -8.76 9.82 -26.09
CA GLY A 333 -8.57 9.57 -27.52
C GLY A 333 -9.21 10.66 -28.39
N VAL A 334 -9.17 10.44 -29.70
CA VAL A 334 -9.80 11.34 -30.67
C VAL A 334 -11.30 11.51 -30.36
N GLY A 335 -11.77 12.74 -30.38
CA GLY A 335 -13.16 13.08 -30.06
C GLY A 335 -13.51 13.01 -28.58
N GLY A 336 -12.53 13.02 -27.67
CA GLY A 336 -12.75 13.07 -26.22
C GLY A 336 -13.26 11.77 -25.58
N LYS A 337 -13.23 10.66 -26.31
CA LYS A 337 -13.58 9.34 -25.78
C LYS A 337 -12.43 8.76 -24.99
N LEU A 338 -12.75 8.12 -23.86
CA LEU A 338 -11.76 7.41 -23.06
C LEU A 338 -11.33 6.12 -23.75
N VAL A 339 -10.02 5.94 -23.91
CA VAL A 339 -9.40 4.77 -24.51
C VAL A 339 -8.51 4.11 -23.45
N LYS A 340 -8.66 2.79 -23.29
CA LYS A 340 -7.80 2.00 -22.39
C LYS A 340 -6.36 2.01 -22.91
N VAL A 341 -5.39 2.20 -22.03
CA VAL A 341 -3.98 2.03 -22.31
C VAL A 341 -3.62 0.56 -22.06
N SER A 342 -3.42 -0.21 -23.12
CA SER A 342 -3.10 -1.65 -23.07
C SER A 342 -1.64 -1.94 -23.40
N ASP A 343 -0.98 -1.05 -24.13
CA ASP A 343 0.34 -1.27 -24.70
C ASP A 343 1.39 -0.39 -24.02
N TRP A 344 2.61 -0.93 -23.99
CA TRP A 344 3.79 -0.28 -23.40
C TRP A 344 4.40 0.78 -24.30
#